data_3fe3361917fb8c1d4615757c64bc7adb
#
_entry.id   3fe3361917fb8c1d4615757c64bc7adb
#
_cell.length_a   1.000
_cell.length_b   1.000
_cell.length_c   1.000
_cell.angle_alpha   90.00
_cell.angle_beta   90.00
_cell.angle_gamma   90.00
#
_symmetry.space_group_name_H-M   'P 1'
#
loop_
_entity.id
_entity.type
_entity.pdbx_description
1 polymer ?
#
loop_
_entity_poly.entity_id
_entity_poly.type
_entity_poly.pdbx_seq_one_letter_code
_entity_poly.pdbx_strand_id
1 'polypeptide(L)'
;KTCGHCEFCKTGRYNLCPDVIFFATPPVDGVFQEYVAHEADLCFKLPDNVDTMEGALIEPLAVGFHAAKQGGAAMGQTAVVTGSGCIGLVTMMALKALGVDQVYVVDIMQKRLDKAMELGATGVINGREKDTVEELMKLTNGRGVDLAIDTSGTEICVKQGMEALVKGGTQVLVGYSASGNMNLPTSLICDKEISIKSVFRYRHIYPLAIQAVAEGKVNLKGIVTNIFELDDIQNAMDRSVNEKADIVKSVVKIC
;
A
#
# COMPACT_ATOMS: atom_id res chain seq x y z
N LYS A 1 -14.15 14.63 2.82
CA LYS A 1 -14.64 15.62 3.78
C LYS A 1 -14.75 15.02 5.18
N THR A 2 -14.45 15.81 6.22
CA THR A 2 -14.54 15.42 7.63
C THR A 2 -15.32 16.49 8.41
N CYS A 3 -15.81 16.17 9.61
CA CYS A 3 -16.64 17.13 10.37
C CYS A 3 -15.87 18.35 10.92
N GLY A 4 -14.54 18.24 11.06
CA GLY A 4 -13.67 19.31 11.56
C GLY A 4 -13.71 19.56 13.08
N HIS A 5 -14.68 19.00 13.82
CA HIS A 5 -14.89 19.35 15.23
C HIS A 5 -14.81 18.16 16.21
N CYS A 6 -14.86 16.92 15.73
CA CYS A 6 -14.72 15.75 16.61
C CYS A 6 -13.28 15.63 17.16
N GLU A 7 -13.07 14.80 18.17
CA GLU A 7 -11.75 14.53 18.76
C GLU A 7 -10.72 14.16 17.71
N PHE A 8 -11.06 13.26 16.78
CA PHE A 8 -10.15 12.79 15.75
C PHE A 8 -9.72 13.92 14.80
N CYS A 9 -10.65 14.77 14.38
CA CYS A 9 -10.33 15.91 13.54
C CYS A 9 -9.43 16.92 14.27
N LYS A 10 -9.74 17.24 15.53
CA LYS A 10 -8.98 18.19 16.33
C LYS A 10 -7.57 17.71 16.69
N THR A 11 -7.37 16.38 16.77
CA THR A 11 -6.05 15.78 17.04
C THR A 11 -5.28 15.37 15.79
N GLY A 12 -5.75 15.79 14.59
CA GLY A 12 -5.10 15.49 13.32
C GLY A 12 -5.29 14.06 12.81
N ARG A 13 -6.13 13.25 13.46
CA ARG A 13 -6.48 11.89 13.05
C ARG A 13 -7.77 11.87 12.22
N TYR A 14 -7.94 12.85 11.35
CA TYR A 14 -9.18 13.11 10.60
C TYR A 14 -9.63 11.95 9.70
N ASN A 15 -8.74 11.04 9.31
CA ASN A 15 -9.10 9.78 8.63
C ASN A 15 -10.01 8.88 9.48
N LEU A 16 -10.01 9.05 10.81
CA LEU A 16 -10.85 8.31 11.76
C LEU A 16 -12.12 9.08 12.15
N CYS A 17 -12.43 10.19 11.48
CA CYS A 17 -13.65 10.94 11.74
C CYS A 17 -14.89 10.04 11.51
N PRO A 18 -15.84 9.95 12.47
CA PRO A 18 -17.04 9.13 12.30
C PRO A 18 -17.92 9.61 11.13
N ASP A 19 -17.87 10.90 10.80
CA ASP A 19 -18.65 11.53 9.72
C ASP A 19 -17.79 11.70 8.43
N VAL A 20 -16.77 10.89 8.25
CA VAL A 20 -15.92 11.01 7.06
C VAL A 20 -16.68 10.67 5.78
N ILE A 21 -16.68 11.60 4.84
CA ILE A 21 -17.21 11.41 3.49
C ILE A 21 -16.01 11.21 2.55
N PHE A 22 -16.07 10.14 1.76
CA PHE A 22 -14.98 9.76 0.86
C PHE A 22 -15.55 9.42 -0.53
N PHE A 23 -14.92 9.93 -1.59
CA PHE A 23 -15.34 9.63 -2.95
C PHE A 23 -15.31 8.12 -3.25
N ALA A 24 -16.19 7.67 -4.13
CA ALA A 24 -16.34 6.25 -4.52
C ALA A 24 -16.54 5.30 -3.33
N THR A 25 -17.09 5.81 -2.21
CA THR A 25 -17.53 4.99 -1.08
C THR A 25 -19.03 5.16 -0.92
N PRO A 26 -19.84 4.18 -1.31
CA PRO A 26 -21.31 4.32 -1.30
C PRO A 26 -21.83 4.83 0.06
N PRO A 27 -22.82 5.76 0.05
CA PRO A 27 -23.58 6.24 -1.11
C PRO A 27 -22.95 7.43 -1.87
N VAL A 28 -21.66 7.71 -1.68
CA VAL A 28 -20.97 8.86 -2.29
C VAL A 28 -20.39 8.46 -3.64
N ASP A 29 -20.71 9.22 -4.68
CA ASP A 29 -20.21 9.01 -6.03
C ASP A 29 -18.69 9.18 -6.12
N GLY A 30 -18.09 8.57 -7.16
CA GLY A 30 -16.68 8.69 -7.50
C GLY A 30 -16.39 9.87 -8.43
N VAL A 31 -15.19 9.86 -9.02
CA VAL A 31 -14.67 10.93 -9.86
C VAL A 31 -14.45 10.53 -11.32
N PHE A 32 -15.09 9.46 -11.81
CA PHE A 32 -15.13 9.14 -13.24
C PHE A 32 -16.13 10.06 -13.95
N GLN A 33 -15.78 11.33 -14.08
CA GLN A 33 -16.59 12.41 -14.65
C GLN A 33 -15.69 13.57 -15.07
N GLU A 34 -16.12 14.37 -16.04
CA GLU A 34 -15.35 15.51 -16.56
C GLU A 34 -15.20 16.66 -15.55
N TYR A 35 -16.20 16.85 -14.69
CA TYR A 35 -16.22 17.93 -13.71
C TYR A 35 -16.58 17.39 -12.32
N VAL A 36 -15.85 17.83 -11.31
CA VAL A 36 -16.11 17.50 -9.90
C VAL A 36 -15.95 18.73 -9.03
N ALA A 37 -16.87 18.92 -8.07
CA ALA A 37 -16.72 19.93 -7.04
C ALA A 37 -16.04 19.34 -5.81
N HIS A 38 -14.95 19.94 -5.36
CA HIS A 38 -14.20 19.48 -4.19
C HIS A 38 -13.79 20.64 -3.29
N GLU A 39 -13.56 20.37 -2.00
CA GLU A 39 -13.10 21.37 -1.04
C GLU A 39 -11.65 21.79 -1.38
N ALA A 40 -11.41 23.09 -1.51
CA ALA A 40 -10.11 23.62 -1.90
C ALA A 40 -8.97 23.21 -0.93
N ASP A 41 -9.27 23.11 0.37
CA ASP A 41 -8.31 22.69 1.40
C ASP A 41 -7.86 21.22 1.26
N LEU A 42 -8.59 20.44 0.47
CA LEU A 42 -8.25 19.04 0.16
C LEU A 42 -7.63 18.87 -1.23
N CYS A 43 -7.39 19.98 -1.95
CA CYS A 43 -6.72 19.99 -3.25
C CYS A 43 -5.24 20.34 -3.05
N PHE A 44 -4.37 19.56 -3.66
CA PHE A 44 -2.92 19.74 -3.59
C PHE A 44 -2.38 20.03 -4.99
N LYS A 45 -1.69 21.17 -5.15
CA LYS A 45 -1.08 21.51 -6.43
C LYS A 45 0.05 20.52 -6.76
N LEU A 46 0.03 19.98 -7.97
CA LEU A 46 1.15 19.21 -8.49
C LEU A 46 2.26 20.15 -8.98
N PRO A 47 3.54 19.84 -8.74
CA PRO A 47 4.65 20.55 -9.36
C PRO A 47 4.72 20.22 -10.87
N ASP A 48 5.38 21.07 -11.65
CA ASP A 48 5.40 20.99 -13.12
C ASP A 48 6.01 19.70 -13.66
N ASN A 49 6.82 19.00 -12.88
CA ASN A 49 7.45 17.73 -13.24
C ASN A 49 6.66 16.48 -12.80
N VAL A 50 5.45 16.65 -12.28
CA VAL A 50 4.53 15.54 -11.93
C VAL A 50 3.27 15.69 -12.79
N ASP A 51 3.02 14.74 -13.66
CA ASP A 51 1.86 14.79 -14.55
C ASP A 51 0.56 14.33 -13.88
N THR A 52 -0.57 14.45 -14.60
CA THR A 52 -1.89 14.10 -14.08
C THR A 52 -2.07 12.60 -13.83
N MET A 53 -1.37 11.73 -14.58
CA MET A 53 -1.37 10.28 -14.35
C MET A 53 -0.69 9.97 -13.01
N GLU A 54 0.47 10.53 -12.75
CA GLU A 54 1.15 10.41 -11.46
C GLU A 54 0.30 11.03 -10.35
N GLY A 55 -0.33 12.18 -10.61
CA GLY A 55 -1.26 12.83 -9.70
C GLY A 55 -2.41 11.92 -9.26
N ALA A 56 -3.02 11.20 -10.19
CA ALA A 56 -4.09 10.23 -9.89
C ALA A 56 -3.60 9.06 -9.02
N LEU A 57 -2.31 8.74 -9.06
CA LEU A 57 -1.70 7.64 -8.31
C LEU A 57 -1.14 8.08 -6.95
N ILE A 58 -1.18 9.36 -6.61
CA ILE A 58 -0.81 9.86 -5.27
C ILE A 58 -1.74 9.26 -4.21
N GLU A 59 -3.01 9.02 -4.53
CA GLU A 59 -3.96 8.43 -3.58
C GLU A 59 -3.53 7.03 -3.11
N PRO A 60 -3.33 6.02 -3.97
CA PRO A 60 -2.83 4.73 -3.51
C PRO A 60 -1.41 4.82 -2.91
N LEU A 61 -0.54 5.69 -3.39
CA LEU A 61 0.77 5.91 -2.80
C LEU A 61 0.66 6.44 -1.37
N ALA A 62 -0.34 7.29 -1.08
CA ALA A 62 -0.57 7.79 0.27
C ALA A 62 -0.92 6.67 1.27
N VAL A 63 -1.61 5.61 0.81
CA VAL A 63 -1.83 4.39 1.63
C VAL A 63 -0.50 3.73 1.96
N GLY A 64 0.39 3.56 0.97
CA GLY A 64 1.72 2.97 1.16
C GLY A 64 2.59 3.74 2.15
N PHE A 65 2.68 5.06 2.00
CA PHE A 65 3.40 5.91 2.97
C PHE A 65 2.77 5.88 4.36
N HIS A 66 1.43 5.84 4.44
CA HIS A 66 0.77 5.76 5.74
C HIS A 66 1.05 4.42 6.42
N ALA A 67 1.04 3.31 5.67
CA ALA A 67 1.41 1.99 6.17
C ALA A 67 2.85 1.97 6.70
N ALA A 68 3.79 2.49 5.93
CA ALA A 68 5.19 2.60 6.33
C ALA A 68 5.36 3.43 7.62
N LYS A 69 4.69 4.59 7.72
CA LYS A 69 4.70 5.42 8.93
C LYS A 69 4.05 4.74 10.14
N GLN A 70 2.92 4.04 9.95
CA GLN A 70 2.28 3.28 11.02
C GLN A 70 3.20 2.17 11.54
N GLY A 71 3.95 1.54 10.65
CA GLY A 71 4.95 0.54 10.99
C GLY A 71 6.21 1.10 11.68
N GLY A 72 6.42 2.40 11.64
CA GLY A 72 7.65 3.02 12.16
C GLY A 72 8.85 2.80 11.24
N ALA A 73 8.62 2.80 9.92
CA ALA A 73 9.68 2.63 8.92
C ALA A 73 10.83 3.62 9.11
N ALA A 74 12.05 3.14 9.17
CA ALA A 74 13.27 3.91 9.40
C ALA A 74 14.48 3.32 8.65
N MET A 75 15.53 4.11 8.54
CA MET A 75 16.82 3.67 7.97
C MET A 75 17.40 2.52 8.80
N GLY A 76 18.09 1.60 8.12
CA GLY A 76 18.73 0.43 8.74
C GLY A 76 17.80 -0.75 8.99
N GLN A 77 16.50 -0.61 8.72
CA GLN A 77 15.53 -1.69 8.88
C GLN A 77 15.45 -2.59 7.64
N THR A 78 14.97 -3.80 7.90
CA THR A 78 14.56 -4.78 6.89
C THR A 78 13.04 -4.96 6.96
N ALA A 79 12.37 -4.93 5.82
CA ALA A 79 10.92 -5.08 5.74
C ALA A 79 10.50 -6.17 4.76
N VAL A 80 9.35 -6.77 5.00
CA VAL A 80 8.62 -7.60 4.03
C VAL A 80 7.25 -7.00 3.75
N VAL A 81 6.87 -6.99 2.48
CA VAL A 81 5.52 -6.64 2.01
C VAL A 81 4.88 -7.88 1.42
N THR A 82 3.75 -8.32 1.94
CA THR A 82 2.98 -9.44 1.41
C THR A 82 1.84 -8.95 0.52
N GLY A 83 1.80 -9.47 -0.71
CA GLY A 83 0.98 -8.98 -1.82
C GLY A 83 1.74 -7.97 -2.69
N SER A 84 1.84 -8.25 -3.99
CA SER A 84 2.49 -7.41 -5.01
C SER A 84 1.47 -6.81 -5.99
N GLY A 85 0.26 -6.49 -5.49
CA GLY A 85 -0.71 -5.67 -6.20
C GLY A 85 -0.35 -4.18 -6.13
N CYS A 86 -1.23 -3.32 -6.61
CA CYS A 86 -1.01 -1.87 -6.59
C CYS A 86 -0.57 -1.36 -5.21
N ILE A 87 -1.29 -1.71 -4.15
CA ILE A 87 -0.98 -1.25 -2.78
C ILE A 87 0.34 -1.83 -2.27
N GLY A 88 0.65 -3.10 -2.57
CA GLY A 88 1.93 -3.69 -2.19
C GLY A 88 3.12 -2.99 -2.85
N LEU A 89 3.03 -2.73 -4.16
CA LEU A 89 4.09 -2.05 -4.90
C LEU A 89 4.31 -0.61 -4.42
N VAL A 90 3.24 0.18 -4.21
CA VAL A 90 3.41 1.55 -3.67
C VAL A 90 3.88 1.55 -2.22
N THR A 91 3.55 0.52 -1.42
CA THR A 91 4.07 0.35 -0.07
C THR A 91 5.56 0.04 -0.09
N MET A 92 6.00 -0.86 -0.96
CA MET A 92 7.42 -1.18 -1.16
C MET A 92 8.21 0.07 -1.56
N MET A 93 7.71 0.83 -2.55
CA MET A 93 8.36 2.08 -2.98
C MET A 93 8.38 3.13 -1.85
N ALA A 94 7.30 3.26 -1.07
CA ALA A 94 7.25 4.17 0.07
C ALA A 94 8.27 3.81 1.16
N LEU A 95 8.45 2.52 1.47
CA LEU A 95 9.48 2.03 2.39
C LEU A 95 10.88 2.41 1.90
N LYS A 96 11.18 2.15 0.63
CA LYS A 96 12.45 2.53 0.01
C LYS A 96 12.68 4.05 0.05
N ALA A 97 11.65 4.84 -0.28
CA ALA A 97 11.72 6.31 -0.24
C ALA A 97 11.94 6.87 1.17
N LEU A 98 11.50 6.16 2.22
CA LEU A 98 11.76 6.49 3.63
C LEU A 98 13.10 5.96 4.15
N GLY A 99 13.89 5.28 3.31
CA GLY A 99 15.23 4.83 3.64
C GLY A 99 15.31 3.45 4.29
N VAL A 100 14.27 2.62 4.19
CA VAL A 100 14.36 1.21 4.60
C VAL A 100 15.36 0.50 3.67
N ASP A 101 16.39 -0.12 4.24
CA ASP A 101 17.52 -0.64 3.48
C ASP A 101 17.13 -1.83 2.59
N GLN A 102 16.45 -2.80 3.19
CA GLN A 102 16.05 -4.03 2.52
C GLN A 102 14.53 -4.18 2.55
N VAL A 103 13.92 -4.28 1.38
CA VAL A 103 12.48 -4.50 1.26
C VAL A 103 12.25 -5.72 0.36
N TYR A 104 11.76 -6.78 0.96
CA TYR A 104 11.37 -8.01 0.29
C TYR A 104 9.88 -8.00 -0.03
N VAL A 105 9.50 -8.59 -1.16
CA VAL A 105 8.10 -8.66 -1.59
C VAL A 105 7.69 -10.10 -1.81
N VAL A 106 6.53 -10.48 -1.30
CA VAL A 106 5.97 -11.83 -1.41
C VAL A 106 4.68 -11.80 -2.18
N ASP A 107 4.54 -12.65 -3.18
CA ASP A 107 3.28 -12.86 -3.93
C ASP A 107 3.25 -14.30 -4.46
N ILE A 108 2.12 -14.71 -5.00
CA ILE A 108 1.94 -16.01 -5.66
C ILE A 108 1.99 -15.91 -7.20
N MET A 109 2.13 -14.71 -7.73
CA MET A 109 2.12 -14.42 -9.17
C MET A 109 3.46 -13.88 -9.64
N GLN A 110 4.20 -14.69 -10.41
CA GLN A 110 5.56 -14.35 -10.85
C GLN A 110 5.62 -13.00 -11.58
N LYS A 111 4.70 -12.71 -12.50
CA LYS A 111 4.65 -11.43 -13.24
C LYS A 111 4.61 -10.20 -12.30
N ARG A 112 3.91 -10.31 -11.18
CA ARG A 112 3.83 -9.23 -10.17
C ARG A 112 5.12 -9.11 -9.37
N LEU A 113 5.78 -10.24 -9.10
CA LEU A 113 7.08 -10.27 -8.44
C LEU A 113 8.17 -9.68 -9.35
N ASP A 114 8.14 -9.99 -10.65
CA ASP A 114 9.04 -9.38 -11.63
C ASP A 114 8.87 -7.86 -11.66
N LYS A 115 7.63 -7.38 -11.60
CA LYS A 115 7.32 -5.94 -11.49
C LYS A 115 7.86 -5.33 -10.19
N ALA A 116 7.77 -6.04 -9.06
CA ALA A 116 8.36 -5.57 -7.80
C ALA A 116 9.88 -5.42 -7.90
N MET A 117 10.56 -6.37 -8.55
CA MET A 117 12.00 -6.27 -8.80
C MET A 117 12.34 -5.08 -9.70
N GLU A 118 11.58 -4.89 -10.79
CA GLU A 118 11.74 -3.72 -11.70
C GLU A 118 11.62 -2.39 -10.95
N LEU A 119 10.72 -2.32 -9.96
CA LEU A 119 10.45 -1.13 -9.16
C LEU A 119 11.35 -0.99 -7.92
N GLY A 120 12.36 -1.85 -7.76
CA GLY A 120 13.42 -1.67 -6.77
C GLY A 120 13.25 -2.48 -5.48
N ALA A 121 12.46 -3.56 -5.48
CA ALA A 121 12.49 -4.53 -4.38
C ALA A 121 13.91 -5.10 -4.21
N THR A 122 14.33 -5.33 -2.97
CA THR A 122 15.63 -5.96 -2.68
C THR A 122 15.66 -7.43 -3.09
N GLY A 123 14.51 -8.09 -3.00
CA GLY A 123 14.31 -9.45 -3.44
C GLY A 123 12.83 -9.82 -3.39
N VAL A 124 12.47 -10.91 -4.03
CA VAL A 124 11.09 -11.39 -4.11
C VAL A 124 11.00 -12.87 -3.78
N ILE A 125 9.84 -13.28 -3.27
CA ILE A 125 9.56 -14.67 -2.91
C ILE A 125 8.23 -15.08 -3.54
N ASN A 126 8.25 -16.12 -4.35
CA ASN A 126 7.04 -16.76 -4.85
C ASN A 126 6.53 -17.76 -3.81
N GLY A 127 5.48 -17.37 -3.07
CA GLY A 127 4.90 -18.19 -2.00
C GLY A 127 4.18 -19.46 -2.46
N ARG A 128 4.04 -19.71 -3.78
CA ARG A 128 3.61 -21.01 -4.33
C ARG A 128 4.76 -22.00 -4.47
N GLU A 129 5.98 -21.51 -4.65
CA GLU A 129 7.15 -22.31 -4.99
C GLU A 129 8.04 -22.54 -3.78
N LYS A 130 8.01 -21.61 -2.82
CA LYS A 130 8.91 -21.59 -1.68
C LYS A 130 8.17 -21.31 -0.38
N ASP A 131 8.68 -21.83 0.71
CA ASP A 131 8.27 -21.42 2.04
C ASP A 131 8.75 -19.98 2.30
N THR A 132 7.79 -19.09 2.53
CA THR A 132 8.05 -17.66 2.69
C THR A 132 8.92 -17.35 3.89
N VAL A 133 8.68 -18.02 5.03
CA VAL A 133 9.41 -17.76 6.28
C VAL A 133 10.84 -18.26 6.16
N GLU A 134 11.02 -19.48 5.65
CA GLU A 134 12.33 -20.07 5.43
C GLU A 134 13.20 -19.21 4.49
N GLU A 135 12.62 -18.74 3.37
CA GLU A 135 13.35 -17.89 2.43
C GLU A 135 13.68 -16.51 3.03
N LEU A 136 12.76 -15.89 3.79
CA LEU A 136 13.07 -14.64 4.50
C LEU A 136 14.19 -14.83 5.51
N MET A 137 14.19 -15.93 6.26
CA MET A 137 15.27 -16.23 7.19
C MET A 137 16.60 -16.42 6.47
N LYS A 138 16.63 -17.09 5.32
CA LYS A 138 17.85 -17.22 4.49
C LYS A 138 18.34 -15.85 4.00
N LEU A 139 17.45 -15.04 3.43
CA LEU A 139 17.77 -13.72 2.89
C LEU A 139 18.25 -12.72 3.96
N THR A 140 17.87 -12.93 5.21
CA THR A 140 18.24 -12.09 6.35
C THR A 140 19.30 -12.72 7.27
N ASN A 141 19.99 -13.77 6.80
CA ASN A 141 21.02 -14.50 7.57
C ASN A 141 20.50 -14.99 8.95
N GLY A 142 19.28 -15.47 9.02
CA GLY A 142 18.63 -15.97 10.21
C GLY A 142 18.09 -14.90 11.17
N ARG A 143 18.23 -13.62 10.85
CA ARG A 143 17.76 -12.53 11.72
C ARG A 143 16.24 -12.35 11.67
N GLY A 144 15.63 -12.39 10.50
CA GLY A 144 14.27 -11.98 10.24
C GLY A 144 14.13 -10.49 9.90
N VAL A 145 12.89 -10.01 9.81
CA VAL A 145 12.54 -8.64 9.40
C VAL A 145 12.06 -7.78 10.57
N ASP A 146 12.32 -6.49 10.52
CA ASP A 146 11.86 -5.53 11.55
C ASP A 146 10.38 -5.18 11.36
N LEU A 147 9.93 -5.19 10.11
CA LEU A 147 8.62 -4.72 9.69
C LEU A 147 8.00 -5.68 8.69
N ALA A 148 6.79 -6.15 8.98
CA ALA A 148 5.97 -6.92 8.05
C ALA A 148 4.70 -6.13 7.72
N ILE A 149 4.44 -5.87 6.42
CA ILE A 149 3.25 -5.13 5.98
C ILE A 149 2.42 -6.03 5.08
N ASP A 150 1.22 -6.38 5.55
CA ASP A 150 0.30 -7.17 4.75
C ASP A 150 -0.64 -6.29 3.93
N THR A 151 -0.60 -6.49 2.61
CA THR A 151 -1.52 -5.86 1.65
C THR A 151 -2.42 -6.88 0.94
N SER A 152 -2.26 -8.16 1.26
CA SER A 152 -3.02 -9.26 0.67
C SER A 152 -4.38 -9.51 1.34
N GLY A 153 -4.49 -9.20 2.62
CA GLY A 153 -5.67 -9.49 3.44
C GLY A 153 -5.85 -10.99 3.73
N THR A 154 -4.81 -11.81 3.57
CA THR A 154 -4.90 -13.25 3.80
C THR A 154 -4.27 -13.66 5.13
N GLU A 155 -4.96 -14.54 5.86
CA GLU A 155 -4.50 -15.03 7.16
C GLU A 155 -3.10 -15.67 7.08
N ILE A 156 -2.84 -16.42 6.02
CA ILE A 156 -1.55 -17.09 5.82
C ILE A 156 -0.40 -16.08 5.69
N CYS A 157 -0.57 -15.02 4.92
CA CYS A 157 0.45 -13.99 4.74
C CYS A 157 0.71 -13.22 6.04
N VAL A 158 -0.33 -12.90 6.80
CA VAL A 158 -0.20 -12.23 8.10
C VAL A 158 0.56 -13.11 9.09
N LYS A 159 0.25 -14.42 9.17
CA LYS A 159 0.98 -15.37 10.02
C LYS A 159 2.45 -15.48 9.63
N GLN A 160 2.73 -15.69 8.34
CA GLN A 160 4.10 -15.77 7.83
C GLN A 160 4.89 -14.49 8.11
N GLY A 161 4.25 -13.31 7.97
CA GLY A 161 4.84 -12.04 8.36
C GLY A 161 5.24 -12.02 9.84
N MET A 162 4.34 -12.41 10.75
CA MET A 162 4.61 -12.48 12.19
C MET A 162 5.70 -13.50 12.54
N GLU A 163 5.73 -14.64 11.86
CA GLU A 163 6.77 -15.66 12.04
C GLU A 163 8.15 -15.16 11.60
N ALA A 164 8.21 -14.36 10.53
CA ALA A 164 9.45 -13.79 10.02
C ALA A 164 9.93 -12.56 10.81
N LEU A 165 9.08 -11.93 11.64
CA LEU A 165 9.47 -10.78 12.44
C LEU A 165 10.55 -11.11 13.47
N VAL A 166 11.45 -10.18 13.71
CA VAL A 166 12.32 -10.16 14.89
C VAL A 166 11.49 -9.98 16.17
N LYS A 167 12.06 -10.27 17.33
CA LYS A 167 11.44 -9.89 18.62
C LYS A 167 11.32 -8.36 18.70
N GLY A 168 10.17 -7.87 19.13
CA GLY A 168 9.85 -6.44 19.15
C GLY A 168 9.47 -5.85 17.79
N GLY A 169 9.37 -6.69 16.72
CA GLY A 169 9.01 -6.24 15.38
C GLY A 169 7.55 -5.79 15.25
N THR A 170 7.23 -5.19 14.13
CA THR A 170 5.89 -4.62 13.88
C THR A 170 5.21 -5.28 12.67
N GLN A 171 4.00 -5.80 12.88
CA GLN A 171 3.08 -6.22 11.82
C GLN A 171 2.11 -5.08 11.50
N VAL A 172 1.99 -4.69 10.24
CA VAL A 172 0.99 -3.72 9.77
C VAL A 172 -0.04 -4.40 8.88
N LEU A 173 -1.32 -4.22 9.20
CA LEU A 173 -2.45 -4.74 8.43
C LEU A 173 -3.00 -3.63 7.53
N VAL A 174 -2.93 -3.82 6.23
CA VAL A 174 -3.48 -2.92 5.20
C VAL A 174 -4.59 -3.62 4.43
N GLY A 175 -4.38 -4.89 4.05
CA GLY A 175 -5.37 -5.72 3.37
C GLY A 175 -6.55 -6.09 4.28
N TYR A 176 -7.76 -6.09 3.73
CA TYR A 176 -8.95 -6.56 4.42
C TYR A 176 -9.16 -8.05 4.19
N SER A 177 -9.43 -8.79 5.26
CA SER A 177 -9.84 -10.19 5.13
C SER A 177 -11.21 -10.29 4.46
N ALA A 178 -11.32 -11.20 3.49
CA ALA A 178 -12.59 -11.46 2.81
C ALA A 178 -13.70 -11.97 3.76
N SER A 179 -13.32 -12.68 4.82
CA SER A 179 -14.25 -13.16 5.86
C SER A 179 -14.53 -12.14 6.96
N GLY A 180 -13.77 -11.02 7.00
CA GLY A 180 -13.78 -10.06 8.10
C GLY A 180 -13.03 -10.52 9.35
N ASN A 181 -12.54 -11.76 9.40
CA ASN A 181 -11.87 -12.36 10.56
C ASN A 181 -10.57 -13.05 10.16
N MET A 182 -9.63 -13.13 11.12
CA MET A 182 -8.38 -13.91 11.01
C MET A 182 -8.06 -14.55 12.34
N ASN A 183 -7.54 -15.81 12.34
CA ASN A 183 -6.97 -16.44 13.51
C ASN A 183 -5.49 -16.07 13.60
N LEU A 184 -5.10 -15.37 14.66
CA LEU A 184 -3.72 -14.95 14.87
C LEU A 184 -3.03 -15.81 15.95
N PRO A 185 -1.72 -16.08 15.81
CA PRO A 185 -0.94 -16.88 16.75
C PRO A 185 -0.59 -16.08 18.00
N THR A 186 -1.51 -16.00 18.97
CA THR A 186 -1.35 -15.12 20.15
C THR A 186 -0.12 -15.45 20.99
N SER A 187 0.24 -16.74 21.14
CA SER A 187 1.47 -17.13 21.85
C SER A 187 2.71 -16.53 21.18
N LEU A 188 2.81 -16.65 19.85
CA LEU A 188 3.92 -16.07 19.09
C LEU A 188 3.98 -14.54 19.22
N ILE A 189 2.81 -13.88 19.21
CA ILE A 189 2.72 -12.42 19.39
C ILE A 189 3.28 -12.03 20.77
N CYS A 190 2.90 -12.75 21.83
CA CYS A 190 3.38 -12.49 23.19
C CYS A 190 4.87 -12.82 23.33
N ASP A 191 5.33 -13.99 22.84
CA ASP A 191 6.71 -14.44 22.98
C ASP A 191 7.73 -13.56 22.24
N LYS A 192 7.27 -12.90 21.18
CA LYS A 192 8.10 -11.94 20.41
C LYS A 192 7.81 -10.47 20.73
N GLU A 193 6.84 -10.15 21.59
CA GLU A 193 6.38 -8.76 21.84
C GLU A 193 6.02 -8.02 20.53
N ILE A 194 5.29 -8.69 19.62
CA ILE A 194 4.95 -8.12 18.33
C ILE A 194 3.94 -6.99 18.50
N SER A 195 4.25 -5.81 17.93
CA SER A 195 3.30 -4.72 17.78
C SER A 195 2.43 -4.96 16.54
N ILE A 196 1.10 -4.93 16.71
CA ILE A 196 0.16 -4.97 15.57
C ILE A 196 -0.40 -3.58 15.35
N LYS A 197 -0.26 -3.06 14.13
CA LYS A 197 -0.80 -1.79 13.67
C LYS A 197 -1.72 -2.02 12.48
N SER A 198 -2.59 -1.05 12.20
CA SER A 198 -3.49 -1.13 11.06
C SER A 198 -3.57 0.19 10.32
N VAL A 199 -4.06 0.13 9.10
CA VAL A 199 -4.25 1.28 8.22
C VAL A 199 -5.72 1.43 7.89
N PHE A 200 -6.25 2.62 8.16
CA PHE A 200 -7.53 3.05 7.62
C PHE A 200 -7.29 4.32 6.81
N ARG A 201 -7.27 4.15 5.46
CA ARG A 201 -6.98 5.25 4.54
C ARG A 201 -5.60 5.88 4.85
N TYR A 202 -5.53 7.21 4.99
CA TYR A 202 -4.29 7.97 5.26
C TYR A 202 -4.62 9.32 5.87
N ARG A 203 -3.60 10.00 6.42
CA ARG A 203 -3.66 11.38 6.90
C ARG A 203 -2.31 12.05 6.79
N HIS A 204 -2.28 13.34 6.45
CA HIS A 204 -1.07 14.18 6.35
C HIS A 204 0.03 13.57 5.46
N ILE A 205 -0.36 12.93 4.35
CA ILE A 205 0.58 12.21 3.48
C ILE A 205 0.74 12.85 2.11
N TYR A 206 -0.30 13.50 1.55
CA TYR A 206 -0.26 13.98 0.17
C TYR A 206 0.97 14.85 -0.15
N PRO A 207 1.35 15.86 0.66
CA PRO A 207 2.54 16.66 0.37
C PRO A 207 3.82 15.81 0.30
N LEU A 208 3.98 14.85 1.23
CA LEU A 208 5.12 13.92 1.22
C LEU A 208 5.12 13.02 -0.01
N ALA A 209 3.96 12.47 -0.38
CA ALA A 209 3.84 11.59 -1.53
C ALA A 209 4.14 12.33 -2.84
N ILE A 210 3.59 13.53 -3.02
CA ILE A 210 3.87 14.39 -4.17
C ILE A 210 5.35 14.73 -4.25
N GLN A 211 5.96 15.11 -3.13
CA GLN A 211 7.40 15.41 -3.08
C GLN A 211 8.25 14.20 -3.46
N ALA A 212 7.94 13.01 -2.94
CA ALA A 212 8.68 11.79 -3.26
C ALA A 212 8.62 11.44 -4.75
N VAL A 213 7.48 11.68 -5.42
CA VAL A 213 7.35 11.51 -6.87
C VAL A 213 8.15 12.58 -7.61
N ALA A 214 8.00 13.84 -7.23
CA ALA A 214 8.71 14.96 -7.86
C ALA A 214 10.25 14.84 -7.77
N GLU A 215 10.75 14.24 -6.69
CA GLU A 215 12.17 13.95 -6.49
C GLU A 215 12.64 12.65 -7.17
N GLY A 216 11.76 11.94 -7.89
CA GLY A 216 12.07 10.67 -8.55
C GLY A 216 12.35 9.50 -7.61
N LYS A 217 11.99 9.60 -6.33
CA LYS A 217 12.14 8.51 -5.33
C LYS A 217 11.11 7.40 -5.51
N VAL A 218 10.02 7.70 -6.20
CA VAL A 218 8.91 6.76 -6.45
C VAL A 218 8.55 6.82 -7.94
N ASN A 219 8.54 5.66 -8.60
CA ASN A 219 8.14 5.52 -9.99
C ASN A 219 6.70 5.05 -10.10
N LEU A 220 5.74 5.97 -10.07
CA LEU A 220 4.31 5.63 -10.19
C LEU A 220 3.92 5.16 -11.58
N LYS A 221 4.55 5.67 -12.63
CA LYS A 221 4.27 5.21 -14.01
C LYS A 221 4.57 3.73 -14.20
N GLY A 222 5.54 3.22 -13.48
CA GLY A 222 5.94 1.81 -13.53
C GLY A 222 4.86 0.82 -13.08
N ILE A 223 3.86 1.24 -12.30
CA ILE A 223 2.75 0.36 -11.89
C ILE A 223 1.56 0.39 -12.83
N VAL A 224 1.50 1.37 -13.77
CA VAL A 224 0.38 1.47 -14.74
C VAL A 224 0.56 0.42 -15.81
N THR A 225 -0.40 -0.47 -15.94
CA THR A 225 -0.41 -1.53 -16.96
C THR A 225 -1.37 -1.24 -18.10
N ASN A 226 -2.43 -0.48 -17.84
CA ASN A 226 -3.47 -0.21 -18.82
C ASN A 226 -3.98 1.23 -18.68
N ILE A 227 -4.28 1.84 -19.83
CA ILE A 227 -4.92 3.16 -19.93
C ILE A 227 -6.17 2.99 -20.76
N PHE A 228 -7.28 3.54 -20.31
CA PHE A 228 -8.58 3.52 -20.95
C PHE A 228 -9.11 4.95 -21.07
N GLU A 229 -9.96 5.19 -22.06
CA GLU A 229 -10.75 6.42 -22.15
C GLU A 229 -12.01 6.30 -21.27
N LEU A 230 -12.62 7.43 -20.90
CA LEU A 230 -13.81 7.43 -20.03
C LEU A 230 -14.99 6.66 -20.65
N ASP A 231 -15.17 6.76 -21.95
CA ASP A 231 -16.24 6.05 -22.68
C ASP A 231 -16.07 4.51 -22.64
N ASP A 232 -14.85 4.04 -22.38
CA ASP A 232 -14.52 2.60 -22.26
C ASP A 232 -14.44 2.11 -20.80
N ILE A 233 -15.05 2.84 -19.87
CA ILE A 233 -14.96 2.55 -18.44
C ILE A 233 -15.48 1.16 -18.06
N GLN A 234 -16.53 0.66 -18.73
CA GLN A 234 -17.05 -0.67 -18.45
C GLN A 234 -16.01 -1.76 -18.76
N ASN A 235 -15.35 -1.67 -19.92
CA ASN A 235 -14.27 -2.59 -20.28
C ASN A 235 -13.08 -2.47 -19.31
N ALA A 236 -12.73 -1.25 -18.87
CA ALA A 236 -11.69 -1.05 -17.88
C ALA A 236 -12.00 -1.77 -16.55
N MET A 237 -13.26 -1.70 -16.10
CA MET A 237 -13.72 -2.39 -14.88
C MET A 237 -13.70 -3.91 -15.06
N ASP A 238 -14.27 -4.42 -16.16
CA ASP A 238 -14.37 -5.86 -16.44
C ASP A 238 -12.98 -6.50 -16.53
N ARG A 239 -12.05 -5.87 -17.24
CA ARG A 239 -10.66 -6.34 -17.34
C ARG A 239 -9.93 -6.29 -16.02
N SER A 240 -10.10 -5.22 -15.24
CA SER A 240 -9.46 -5.08 -13.92
C SER A 240 -9.91 -6.17 -12.94
N VAL A 241 -11.12 -6.69 -13.10
CA VAL A 241 -11.65 -7.80 -12.29
C VAL A 241 -11.20 -9.16 -12.82
N ASN A 242 -11.21 -9.36 -14.14
CA ASN A 242 -11.03 -10.66 -14.76
C ASN A 242 -9.55 -10.97 -15.10
N GLU A 243 -8.74 -9.96 -15.38
CA GLU A 243 -7.33 -10.08 -15.81
C GLU A 243 -6.34 -9.73 -14.70
N LYS A 244 -6.62 -10.11 -13.45
CA LYS A 244 -5.78 -9.77 -12.27
C LYS A 244 -4.33 -10.23 -12.38
N ALA A 245 -4.03 -11.20 -13.23
CA ALA A 245 -2.66 -11.67 -13.46
C ALA A 245 -1.81 -10.66 -14.22
N ASP A 246 -2.42 -9.93 -15.14
CA ASP A 246 -1.75 -9.05 -16.09
C ASP A 246 -1.95 -7.56 -15.75
N ILE A 247 -2.95 -7.23 -14.94
CA ILE A 247 -3.28 -5.86 -14.58
C ILE A 247 -2.87 -5.59 -13.13
N VAL A 248 -1.95 -4.65 -12.96
CA VAL A 248 -1.57 -4.09 -11.65
C VAL A 248 -2.39 -2.85 -11.35
N LYS A 249 -2.40 -1.88 -12.27
CA LYS A 249 -3.17 -0.65 -12.16
C LYS A 249 -3.67 -0.18 -13.51
N SER A 250 -4.99 -0.04 -13.62
CA SER A 250 -5.64 0.65 -14.73
C SER A 250 -5.82 2.12 -14.40
N VAL A 251 -5.64 2.97 -15.39
CA VAL A 251 -5.89 4.42 -15.33
C VAL A 251 -6.92 4.76 -16.39
N VAL A 252 -7.88 5.62 -16.04
CA VAL A 252 -8.88 6.16 -16.97
C VAL A 252 -8.53 7.60 -17.28
N LYS A 253 -8.33 7.90 -18.55
CA LYS A 253 -8.12 9.26 -19.03
C LYS A 253 -9.47 9.92 -19.22
N ILE A 254 -9.67 11.08 -18.59
CA ILE A 254 -10.94 11.80 -18.63
C ILE A 254 -10.97 12.82 -19.77
N CYS A 255 -9.86 13.52 -20.02
CA CYS A 255 -9.72 14.58 -21.05
C CYS A 255 -8.26 14.67 -21.53
#